data_2800433c4da76ccf8f92b97760486ffe
#
_entry.id   2800433c4da76ccf8f92b97760486ffe
#
_cell.length_a   1.000
_cell.length_b   1.000
_cell.length_c   1.000
_cell.angle_alpha   90.00
_cell.angle_beta   90.00
_cell.angle_gamma   90.00
#
_symmetry.space_group_name_H-M   'P 1'
#
loop_
_entity.id
_entity.type
_entity.pdbx_description
1 polymer ?
#
loop_
_entity_poly.entity_id
_entity_poly.type
_entity_poly.pdbx_seq_one_letter_code
_entity_poly.pdbx_strand_id
1 'polypeptide(L)'
;MKLLKPAALLLAAVSAAVHLAVSKAESVPLSANSQVEIIYAQPANPAYQHIYDGLKRRQVLEELQQFLSPLRLPRKLTVQLDQCGATSRLRQPQDPVTICYELVDRIEKIAAQAPVQSRSSMVAGAFIQVVLYEVAQGIFDVLEIPIWGRRGDAADRLAALIMLRFGEDFALRTIKATTEFFHASQHTWTGSDFADVTSPEEQRYYNYLCIAYGGARKSFDFLVNVPKGQQPTLPVARAVRCAGEHYQIQHAFDLRIMPYVDADLMVKVRSMNWLLPADIK
;
A
#
# COMPACT_ATOMS: atom_id res chain seq x y z
N MET A 1 -67.07 54.98 -16.22
CA MET A 1 -66.01 54.53 -17.13
C MET A 1 -64.67 54.97 -16.56
N LYS A 2 -63.99 54.12 -15.84
CA LYS A 2 -62.66 54.37 -15.22
C LYS A 2 -61.63 53.51 -15.95
N LEU A 3 -60.69 54.15 -16.63
CA LEU A 3 -59.58 53.55 -17.30
C LEU A 3 -58.54 53.03 -16.31
N LEU A 4 -58.28 51.72 -16.32
CA LEU A 4 -57.17 51.11 -15.61
C LEU A 4 -55.85 51.26 -16.45
N LYS A 5 -54.83 51.80 -15.80
CA LYS A 5 -53.46 51.86 -16.34
C LYS A 5 -52.77 50.51 -16.13
N PRO A 6 -51.99 49.97 -17.06
CA PRO A 6 -51.18 48.76 -16.81
C PRO A 6 -49.91 49.15 -16.08
N ALA A 7 -49.63 48.45 -14.99
CA ALA A 7 -48.38 48.52 -14.24
C ALA A 7 -47.32 47.67 -14.98
N ALA A 8 -46.23 48.33 -15.40
CA ALA A 8 -45.06 47.66 -15.96
C ALA A 8 -44.26 46.96 -14.84
N LEU A 9 -44.21 45.65 -14.88
CA LEU A 9 -43.32 44.83 -14.05
C LEU A 9 -41.92 44.89 -14.66
N LEU A 10 -41.00 45.57 -13.98
CA LEU A 10 -39.55 45.51 -14.24
C LEU A 10 -39.02 44.17 -13.63
N LEU A 11 -38.77 43.17 -14.47
CA LEU A 11 -37.97 42.00 -14.10
C LEU A 11 -36.49 42.42 -14.10
N ALA A 12 -35.95 42.66 -12.92
CA ALA A 12 -34.51 42.76 -12.70
C ALA A 12 -33.91 41.34 -12.74
N ALA A 13 -33.27 40.99 -13.85
CA ALA A 13 -32.46 39.77 -13.95
C ALA A 13 -31.16 39.98 -13.16
N VAL A 14 -31.09 39.39 -11.96
CA VAL A 14 -29.85 39.29 -11.19
C VAL A 14 -29.03 38.13 -11.79
N SER A 15 -28.11 38.49 -12.70
CA SER A 15 -27.06 37.55 -13.15
C SER A 15 -26.05 37.37 -12.04
N ALA A 16 -26.24 36.36 -11.20
CA ALA A 16 -25.22 35.90 -10.28
C ALA A 16 -24.13 35.16 -11.09
N ALA A 17 -23.07 35.87 -11.47
CA ALA A 17 -21.86 35.26 -11.99
C ALA A 17 -21.18 34.49 -10.85
N VAL A 18 -21.43 33.18 -10.78
CA VAL A 18 -20.69 32.28 -9.92
C VAL A 18 -19.29 32.17 -10.54
N HIS A 19 -18.37 32.96 -10.05
CA HIS A 19 -16.95 32.76 -10.30
C HIS A 19 -16.54 31.52 -9.53
N LEU A 20 -16.53 30.37 -10.19
CA LEU A 20 -15.79 29.18 -9.74
C LEU A 20 -14.31 29.59 -9.72
N ALA A 21 -13.85 30.05 -8.58
CA ALA A 21 -12.42 30.13 -8.28
C ALA A 21 -11.90 28.68 -8.29
N VAL A 22 -11.40 28.26 -9.47
CA VAL A 22 -10.50 27.11 -9.54
C VAL A 22 -9.29 27.51 -8.72
N SER A 23 -9.25 27.10 -7.45
CA SER A 23 -8.03 27.22 -6.66
C SER A 23 -6.98 26.41 -7.42
N LYS A 24 -6.05 27.10 -8.09
CA LYS A 24 -4.79 26.50 -8.50
C LYS A 24 -4.26 25.84 -7.24
N ALA A 25 -4.13 24.49 -7.27
CA ALA A 25 -3.38 23.79 -6.24
C ALA A 25 -2.02 24.50 -6.17
N GLU A 26 -1.78 25.20 -5.06
CA GLU A 26 -0.47 25.79 -4.81
C GLU A 26 0.54 24.65 -4.95
N SER A 27 1.48 24.81 -5.89
CA SER A 27 2.57 23.86 -6.06
C SER A 27 3.38 23.87 -4.77
N VAL A 28 3.21 22.84 -3.95
CA VAL A 28 4.00 22.66 -2.74
C VAL A 28 5.47 22.67 -3.17
N PRO A 29 6.33 23.51 -2.56
CA PRO A 29 7.75 23.53 -2.88
C PRO A 29 8.32 22.15 -2.59
N LEU A 30 8.68 21.40 -3.63
CA LEU A 30 9.30 20.08 -3.48
C LEU A 30 10.70 20.27 -2.92
N SER A 31 10.97 19.63 -1.78
CA SER A 31 12.33 19.58 -1.24
C SER A 31 13.27 18.88 -2.23
N ALA A 32 14.45 19.46 -2.45
CA ALA A 32 15.46 18.88 -3.34
C ALA A 32 16.05 17.57 -2.79
N ASN A 33 15.89 17.30 -1.48
CA ASN A 33 16.46 16.14 -0.80
C ASN A 33 15.38 15.13 -0.43
N SER A 34 15.73 13.85 -0.43
CA SER A 34 14.85 12.81 0.11
C SER A 34 14.53 13.11 1.57
N GLN A 35 13.23 13.13 1.90
CA GLN A 35 12.75 13.34 3.25
C GLN A 35 12.57 12.00 4.01
N VAL A 36 13.20 10.93 3.55
CA VAL A 36 13.12 9.60 4.19
C VAL A 36 14.34 9.37 5.06
N GLU A 37 14.12 9.18 6.34
CA GLU A 37 15.12 8.79 7.32
C GLU A 37 14.96 7.33 7.73
N ILE A 38 16.04 6.62 8.00
CA ILE A 38 16.03 5.21 8.41
C ILE A 38 16.69 5.01 9.75
N ILE A 39 16.13 4.13 10.58
CA ILE A 39 16.64 3.81 11.91
C ILE A 39 16.63 2.30 12.15
N TYR A 40 17.74 1.74 12.60
CA TYR A 40 17.82 0.38 13.14
C TYR A 40 17.91 0.46 14.65
N ALA A 41 16.80 0.25 15.37
CA ALA A 41 16.84 0.17 16.83
C ALA A 41 17.34 -1.21 17.27
N GLN A 42 18.26 -1.22 18.25
CA GLN A 42 18.75 -2.46 18.82
C GLN A 42 17.62 -3.17 19.59
N PRO A 43 17.32 -4.46 19.30
CA PRO A 43 16.27 -5.15 20.03
C PRO A 43 16.66 -5.37 21.49
N ALA A 44 15.71 -5.13 22.40
CA ALA A 44 15.89 -5.44 23.82
C ALA A 44 15.79 -6.95 24.09
N ASN A 45 15.00 -7.69 23.28
CA ASN A 45 14.89 -9.13 23.38
C ASN A 45 15.98 -9.81 22.51
N PRO A 46 16.92 -10.59 23.11
CA PRO A 46 17.97 -11.28 22.35
C PRO A 46 17.45 -12.22 21.26
N ALA A 47 16.22 -12.71 21.38
CA ALA A 47 15.60 -13.58 20.37
C ALA A 47 15.50 -12.91 18.99
N TYR A 48 15.46 -11.58 18.92
CA TYR A 48 15.36 -10.83 17.66
C TYR A 48 16.72 -10.34 17.13
N GLN A 49 17.82 -10.64 17.83
CA GLN A 49 19.15 -10.19 17.43
C GLN A 49 19.54 -10.68 16.03
N HIS A 50 19.18 -11.92 15.69
CA HIS A 50 19.44 -12.50 14.36
C HIS A 50 18.71 -11.74 13.23
N ILE A 51 17.49 -11.26 13.49
CA ILE A 51 16.70 -10.45 12.55
C ILE A 51 17.39 -9.09 12.34
N TYR A 52 17.73 -8.40 13.43
CA TYR A 52 18.45 -7.13 13.38
C TYR A 52 19.75 -7.26 12.57
N ASP A 53 20.60 -8.23 12.92
CA ASP A 53 21.89 -8.45 12.26
C ASP A 53 21.71 -8.83 10.78
N GLY A 54 20.71 -9.65 10.47
CA GLY A 54 20.40 -10.08 9.12
C GLY A 54 19.96 -8.90 8.23
N LEU A 55 18.99 -8.13 8.68
CA LEU A 55 18.44 -7.00 7.93
C LEU A 55 19.45 -5.85 7.78
N LYS A 56 20.22 -5.56 8.84
CA LYS A 56 21.26 -4.55 8.80
C LYS A 56 22.44 -4.92 7.89
N ARG A 57 22.90 -6.19 7.96
CA ARG A 57 23.97 -6.69 7.08
C ARG A 57 23.57 -6.63 5.60
N ARG A 58 22.30 -6.83 5.29
CA ARG A 58 21.73 -6.73 3.94
C ARG A 58 21.37 -5.30 3.54
N GLN A 59 21.54 -4.33 4.42
CA GLN A 59 21.21 -2.93 4.18
C GLN A 59 19.75 -2.71 3.72
N VAL A 60 18.81 -3.44 4.35
CA VAL A 60 17.41 -3.48 3.92
C VAL A 60 16.73 -2.11 4.00
N LEU A 61 16.99 -1.33 5.05
CA LEU A 61 16.41 0.02 5.16
C LEU A 61 17.09 1.02 4.21
N GLU A 62 18.36 0.85 3.88
CA GLU A 62 19.08 1.64 2.88
C GLU A 62 18.50 1.37 1.48
N GLU A 63 18.23 0.10 1.13
CA GLU A 63 17.51 -0.25 -0.11
C GLU A 63 16.12 0.38 -0.13
N LEU A 64 15.38 0.33 0.99
CA LEU A 64 14.08 0.97 1.12
C LEU A 64 14.17 2.48 0.95
N GLN A 65 15.17 3.13 1.54
CA GLN A 65 15.40 4.57 1.39
C GLN A 65 15.64 4.94 -0.08
N GLN A 66 16.43 4.13 -0.80
CA GLN A 66 16.62 4.31 -2.25
C GLN A 66 15.31 4.09 -3.03
N PHE A 67 14.54 3.06 -2.67
CA PHE A 67 13.25 2.77 -3.25
C PHE A 67 12.26 3.95 -3.10
N LEU A 68 12.27 4.61 -1.95
CA LEU A 68 11.42 5.76 -1.65
C LEU A 68 12.01 7.10 -2.14
N SER A 69 13.23 7.10 -2.67
CA SER A 69 13.91 8.31 -3.12
C SER A 69 13.17 9.14 -4.17
N PRO A 70 12.29 8.57 -5.03
CA PRO A 70 11.45 9.38 -5.92
C PRO A 70 10.42 10.24 -5.20
N LEU A 71 10.07 9.94 -3.94
CA LEU A 71 9.08 10.70 -3.20
C LEU A 71 9.66 12.05 -2.72
N ARG A 72 9.04 13.13 -3.13
CA ARG A 72 9.34 14.51 -2.71
C ARG A 72 8.32 14.93 -1.65
N LEU A 73 8.43 14.34 -0.45
CA LEU A 73 7.50 14.56 0.64
C LEU A 73 7.63 15.98 1.22
N PRO A 74 6.53 16.62 1.65
CA PRO A 74 6.55 17.96 2.23
C PRO A 74 7.17 17.99 3.64
N ARG A 75 7.27 16.83 4.30
CA ARG A 75 7.89 16.65 5.61
C ARG A 75 8.55 15.28 5.73
N LYS A 76 9.38 15.12 6.74
CA LYS A 76 10.16 13.91 6.97
C LYS A 76 9.25 12.69 7.21
N LEU A 77 9.62 11.57 6.60
CA LEU A 77 9.11 10.23 6.86
C LEU A 77 10.25 9.40 7.47
N THR A 78 10.13 9.05 8.74
CA THR A 78 11.10 8.17 9.40
C THR A 78 10.59 6.74 9.33
N VAL A 79 11.41 5.83 8.85
CA VAL A 79 11.15 4.38 8.84
C VAL A 79 12.14 3.70 9.76
N GLN A 80 11.63 2.93 10.72
CA GLN A 80 12.48 2.25 11.69
C GLN A 80 12.17 0.76 11.80
N LEU A 81 13.19 -0.02 12.08
CA LEU A 81 13.07 -1.37 12.62
C LEU A 81 13.17 -1.28 14.14
N ASP A 82 12.19 -1.80 14.86
CA ASP A 82 12.16 -1.71 16.33
C ASP A 82 11.37 -2.87 16.93
N GLN A 83 11.47 -3.03 18.23
CA GLN A 83 10.67 -3.93 19.02
C GLN A 83 9.39 -3.22 19.47
N CYS A 84 8.22 -3.75 19.05
CA CYS A 84 6.93 -3.09 19.30
C CYS A 84 6.26 -3.54 20.61
N GLY A 85 6.62 -4.71 21.14
CA GLY A 85 5.95 -5.31 22.30
C GLY A 85 4.53 -5.80 22.00
N ALA A 86 3.77 -6.11 23.06
CA ALA A 86 2.42 -6.65 22.93
C ALA A 86 1.34 -5.61 22.60
N THR A 87 1.65 -4.34 22.68
CA THR A 87 0.70 -3.25 22.43
C THR A 87 1.00 -2.57 21.12
N SER A 88 0.21 -2.87 20.09
CA SER A 88 0.13 -2.00 18.91
C SER A 88 -0.43 -0.64 19.35
N ARG A 89 0.44 0.34 19.54
CA ARG A 89 0.00 1.72 19.79
C ARG A 89 -0.64 2.24 18.51
N LEU A 90 -1.77 2.93 18.65
CA LEU A 90 -2.30 3.73 17.55
C LEU A 90 -1.22 4.76 17.17
N ARG A 91 -0.70 4.62 15.97
CA ARG A 91 0.32 5.49 15.43
C ARG A 91 -0.22 6.91 15.29
N GLN A 92 0.52 7.89 15.79
CA GLN A 92 0.23 9.30 15.55
C GLN A 92 0.84 9.74 14.20
N PRO A 93 0.31 10.79 13.55
CA PRO A 93 0.79 11.21 12.22
C PRO A 93 2.28 11.57 12.12
N GLN A 94 2.91 11.94 13.24
CA GLN A 94 4.34 12.28 13.32
C GLN A 94 5.22 11.12 13.80
N ASP A 95 4.62 10.01 14.23
CA ASP A 95 5.38 8.86 14.70
C ASP A 95 6.15 8.21 13.54
N PRO A 96 7.32 7.61 13.80
CA PRO A 96 8.01 6.80 12.79
C PRO A 96 7.12 5.66 12.28
N VAL A 97 7.29 5.32 11.01
CA VAL A 97 6.81 4.07 10.45
C VAL A 97 7.64 2.95 11.05
N THR A 98 7.03 2.08 11.85
CA THR A 98 7.76 1.04 12.58
C THR A 98 7.49 -0.33 12.00
N ILE A 99 8.57 -1.00 11.56
CA ILE A 99 8.56 -2.42 11.18
C ILE A 99 8.99 -3.21 12.41
N CYS A 100 8.05 -3.97 12.98
CA CYS A 100 8.27 -4.65 14.25
C CYS A 100 9.06 -5.94 14.07
N TYR A 101 10.07 -6.19 14.93
CA TYR A 101 10.80 -7.46 14.94
C TYR A 101 9.88 -8.66 15.18
N GLU A 102 8.86 -8.49 16.02
CA GLU A 102 7.84 -9.51 16.31
C GLU A 102 7.11 -9.96 15.04
N LEU A 103 6.86 -9.02 14.13
CA LEU A 103 6.19 -9.34 12.88
C LEU A 103 7.11 -10.08 11.92
N VAL A 104 8.39 -9.72 11.85
CA VAL A 104 9.38 -10.44 11.05
C VAL A 104 9.59 -11.86 11.59
N ASP A 105 9.70 -12.03 12.90
CA ASP A 105 9.78 -13.35 13.56
C ASP A 105 8.53 -14.22 13.26
N ARG A 106 7.34 -13.61 13.28
CA ARG A 106 6.09 -14.30 12.89
C ARG A 106 6.15 -14.77 11.43
N ILE A 107 6.62 -13.92 10.52
CA ILE A 107 6.79 -14.28 9.09
C ILE A 107 7.72 -15.48 8.95
N GLU A 108 8.88 -15.46 9.61
CA GLU A 108 9.85 -16.55 9.57
C GLU A 108 9.27 -17.86 10.10
N LYS A 109 8.55 -17.81 11.22
CA LYS A 109 7.89 -18.99 11.84
C LYS A 109 6.81 -19.61 10.95
N ILE A 110 6.00 -18.78 10.29
CA ILE A 110 4.98 -19.26 9.35
C ILE A 110 5.65 -19.86 8.11
N ALA A 111 6.62 -19.17 7.54
CA ALA A 111 7.34 -19.64 6.37
C ALA A 111 8.12 -20.95 6.64
N ALA A 112 8.59 -21.16 7.87
CA ALA A 112 9.26 -22.41 8.25
C ALA A 112 8.36 -23.65 8.12
N GLN A 113 7.05 -23.49 8.15
CA GLN A 113 6.06 -24.56 7.96
C GLN A 113 5.74 -24.82 6.48
N ALA A 114 6.09 -23.91 5.59
CA ALA A 114 5.88 -24.05 4.15
C ALA A 114 6.88 -25.04 3.52
N PRO A 115 6.62 -25.55 2.29
CA PRO A 115 7.58 -26.32 1.53
C PRO A 115 8.92 -25.59 1.40
N VAL A 116 10.05 -26.31 1.50
CA VAL A 116 11.41 -25.70 1.56
C VAL A 116 11.65 -24.74 0.40
N GLN A 117 11.21 -25.11 -0.81
CA GLN A 117 11.41 -24.32 -2.05
C GLN A 117 10.65 -22.99 -2.04
N SER A 118 9.62 -22.81 -1.22
CA SER A 118 8.82 -21.58 -1.15
C SER A 118 9.12 -20.70 0.08
N ARG A 119 9.92 -21.18 1.02
CA ARG A 119 10.19 -20.45 2.29
C ARG A 119 10.81 -19.07 2.06
N SER A 120 11.88 -19.04 1.28
CA SER A 120 12.62 -17.79 1.01
C SER A 120 11.74 -16.78 0.30
N SER A 121 10.98 -17.20 -0.73
CA SER A 121 10.05 -16.32 -1.44
C SER A 121 8.90 -15.83 -0.56
N MET A 122 8.35 -16.70 0.31
CA MET A 122 7.29 -16.33 1.26
C MET A 122 7.79 -15.27 2.25
N VAL A 123 8.98 -15.46 2.84
CA VAL A 123 9.59 -14.47 3.75
C VAL A 123 9.78 -13.13 3.03
N ALA A 124 10.38 -13.14 1.84
CA ALA A 124 10.62 -11.92 1.07
C ALA A 124 9.32 -11.20 0.70
N GLY A 125 8.33 -11.93 0.16
CA GLY A 125 7.06 -11.33 -0.26
C GLY A 125 6.26 -10.78 0.91
N ALA A 126 6.16 -11.54 2.02
CA ALA A 126 5.49 -11.08 3.24
C ALA A 126 6.20 -9.86 3.85
N PHE A 127 7.53 -9.85 3.87
CA PHE A 127 8.30 -8.71 4.36
C PHE A 127 8.10 -7.47 3.49
N ILE A 128 8.15 -7.60 2.15
CA ILE A 128 7.87 -6.51 1.21
C ILE A 128 6.46 -5.95 1.44
N GLN A 129 5.46 -6.83 1.62
CA GLN A 129 4.09 -6.42 1.91
C GLN A 129 4.02 -5.59 3.19
N VAL A 130 4.62 -6.07 4.29
CA VAL A 130 4.63 -5.36 5.57
C VAL A 130 5.28 -3.99 5.43
N VAL A 131 6.45 -3.91 4.79
CA VAL A 131 7.15 -2.65 4.58
C VAL A 131 6.31 -1.67 3.77
N LEU A 132 5.73 -2.11 2.64
CA LEU A 132 4.91 -1.26 1.79
C LEU A 132 3.60 -0.84 2.48
N TYR A 133 3.01 -1.73 3.28
CA TYR A 133 1.83 -1.44 4.09
C TYR A 133 2.11 -0.34 5.13
N GLU A 134 3.20 -0.46 5.89
CA GLU A 134 3.58 0.53 6.90
C GLU A 134 3.99 1.87 6.26
N VAL A 135 4.75 1.83 5.17
CA VAL A 135 5.11 3.02 4.40
C VAL A 135 3.86 3.71 3.83
N ALA A 136 2.88 2.95 3.33
CA ALA A 136 1.62 3.51 2.84
C ALA A 136 0.89 4.30 3.94
N GLN A 137 0.85 3.77 5.16
CA GLN A 137 0.28 4.49 6.30
C GLN A 137 1.04 5.79 6.59
N GLY A 138 2.38 5.76 6.52
CA GLY A 138 3.22 6.94 6.67
C GLY A 138 2.95 7.99 5.58
N ILE A 139 2.82 7.58 4.34
CA ILE A 139 2.47 8.47 3.21
C ILE A 139 1.10 9.12 3.44
N PHE A 140 0.10 8.36 3.92
CA PHE A 140 -1.22 8.92 4.22
C PHE A 140 -1.13 10.04 5.26
N ASP A 141 -0.29 9.89 6.29
CA ASP A 141 -0.11 10.91 7.32
C ASP A 141 0.68 12.12 6.82
N VAL A 142 1.77 11.88 6.08
CA VAL A 142 2.64 12.95 5.59
C VAL A 142 1.92 13.83 4.55
N LEU A 143 1.10 13.22 3.69
CA LEU A 143 0.34 13.90 2.64
C LEU A 143 -1.10 14.23 3.06
N GLU A 144 -1.47 13.98 4.33
CA GLU A 144 -2.79 14.25 4.89
C GLU A 144 -3.93 13.68 4.02
N ILE A 145 -3.73 12.43 3.53
CA ILE A 145 -4.71 11.76 2.66
C ILE A 145 -5.90 11.29 3.50
N PRO A 146 -7.11 11.80 3.25
CA PRO A 146 -8.29 11.35 3.98
C PRO A 146 -8.65 9.92 3.59
N ILE A 147 -8.81 9.06 4.60
CA ILE A 147 -9.16 7.65 4.43
C ILE A 147 -10.60 7.42 4.90
N TRP A 148 -11.44 6.96 4.00
CA TRP A 148 -12.81 6.54 4.28
C TRP A 148 -12.85 5.01 4.41
N GLY A 149 -13.20 4.53 5.59
CA GLY A 149 -13.22 3.11 5.93
C GLY A 149 -11.98 2.67 6.71
N ARG A 150 -11.62 1.38 6.59
CA ARG A 150 -10.49 0.82 7.32
C ARG A 150 -9.16 1.31 6.73
N ARG A 151 -8.36 1.96 7.56
CA ARG A 151 -7.06 2.50 7.16
C ARG A 151 -6.09 1.39 6.70
N GLY A 152 -6.09 0.25 7.40
CA GLY A 152 -5.28 -0.90 7.02
C GLY A 152 -5.61 -1.43 5.63
N ASP A 153 -6.89 -1.51 5.27
CA ASP A 153 -7.30 -1.96 3.93
C ASP A 153 -6.87 -0.98 2.83
N ALA A 154 -6.89 0.31 3.11
CA ALA A 154 -6.37 1.32 2.18
C ALA A 154 -4.85 1.19 1.99
N ALA A 155 -4.10 0.92 3.08
CA ALA A 155 -2.66 0.69 3.02
C ALA A 155 -2.31 -0.57 2.23
N ASP A 156 -3.03 -1.69 2.43
CA ASP A 156 -2.87 -2.90 1.63
C ASP A 156 -3.10 -2.68 0.14
N ARG A 157 -4.14 -1.93 -0.20
CA ARG A 157 -4.44 -1.61 -1.61
C ARG A 157 -3.36 -0.76 -2.24
N LEU A 158 -2.82 0.21 -1.52
CA LEU A 158 -1.70 1.01 -2.01
C LEU A 158 -0.43 0.15 -2.15
N ALA A 159 -0.14 -0.74 -1.19
CA ALA A 159 0.98 -1.67 -1.28
C ALA A 159 0.89 -2.57 -2.53
N ALA A 160 -0.29 -3.16 -2.78
CA ALA A 160 -0.54 -3.98 -3.98
C ALA A 160 -0.36 -3.17 -5.28
N LEU A 161 -0.86 -1.93 -5.32
CA LEU A 161 -0.67 -1.03 -6.47
C LEU A 161 0.81 -0.71 -6.71
N ILE A 162 1.57 -0.43 -5.64
CA ILE A 162 3.01 -0.18 -5.74
C ILE A 162 3.72 -1.41 -6.32
N MET A 163 3.41 -2.63 -5.84
CA MET A 163 3.97 -3.86 -6.40
C MET A 163 3.73 -3.97 -7.90
N LEU A 164 2.52 -3.66 -8.38
CA LEU A 164 2.19 -3.67 -9.82
C LEU A 164 2.98 -2.61 -10.61
N ARG A 165 3.21 -1.45 -10.03
CA ARG A 165 3.96 -0.35 -10.69
C ARG A 165 5.44 -0.64 -10.87
N PHE A 166 6.00 -1.58 -10.11
CA PHE A 166 7.38 -2.04 -10.26
C PHE A 166 7.57 -3.11 -11.35
N GLY A 167 6.53 -3.44 -12.08
CA GLY A 167 6.56 -4.33 -13.23
C GLY A 167 5.88 -5.67 -12.96
N GLU A 168 5.49 -6.34 -14.04
CA GLU A 168 4.68 -7.56 -13.97
C GLU A 168 5.41 -8.71 -13.26
N ASP A 169 6.69 -8.91 -13.54
CA ASP A 169 7.48 -9.97 -12.91
C ASP A 169 7.66 -9.75 -11.39
N PHE A 170 7.92 -8.51 -10.98
CA PHE A 170 8.01 -8.16 -9.57
C PHE A 170 6.67 -8.38 -8.88
N ALA A 171 5.58 -7.88 -9.46
CA ALA A 171 4.23 -8.04 -8.94
C ALA A 171 3.83 -9.51 -8.82
N LEU A 172 4.11 -10.31 -9.86
CA LEU A 172 3.77 -11.73 -9.86
C LEU A 172 4.45 -12.48 -8.70
N ARG A 173 5.75 -12.27 -8.50
CA ARG A 173 6.50 -12.90 -7.41
C ARG A 173 6.05 -12.41 -6.05
N THR A 174 5.96 -11.10 -5.84
CA THR A 174 5.67 -10.51 -4.52
C THR A 174 4.23 -10.74 -4.09
N ILE A 175 3.26 -10.52 -4.98
CA ILE A 175 1.85 -10.74 -4.67
C ILE A 175 1.55 -12.21 -4.42
N LYS A 176 2.11 -13.13 -5.23
CA LYS A 176 1.98 -14.56 -4.99
C LYS A 176 2.50 -14.95 -3.61
N ALA A 177 3.72 -14.55 -3.28
CA ALA A 177 4.34 -14.87 -2.00
C ALA A 177 3.59 -14.23 -0.80
N THR A 178 3.11 -12.99 -0.95
CA THR A 178 2.27 -12.31 0.04
C THR A 178 0.96 -13.06 0.28
N THR A 179 0.31 -13.50 -0.79
CA THR A 179 -0.97 -14.22 -0.67
C THR A 179 -0.78 -15.64 -0.12
N GLU A 180 0.33 -16.31 -0.44
CA GLU A 180 0.71 -17.57 0.20
C GLU A 180 0.92 -17.41 1.71
N PHE A 181 1.54 -16.30 2.14
CA PHE A 181 1.69 -15.97 3.55
C PHE A 181 0.34 -15.72 4.23
N PHE A 182 -0.56 -14.90 3.65
CA PHE A 182 -1.88 -14.69 4.22
C PHE A 182 -2.68 -15.99 4.34
N HIS A 183 -2.60 -16.85 3.33
CA HIS A 183 -3.23 -18.15 3.38
C HIS A 183 -2.66 -19.04 4.49
N ALA A 184 -1.34 -19.07 4.66
CA ALA A 184 -0.67 -19.82 5.72
C ALA A 184 -0.90 -19.23 7.13
N SER A 185 -1.27 -17.94 7.23
CA SER A 185 -1.54 -17.24 8.50
C SER A 185 -2.97 -17.41 8.99
N GLN A 186 -3.85 -18.04 8.21
CA GLN A 186 -5.26 -18.18 8.56
C GLN A 186 -5.44 -18.95 9.87
N HIS A 187 -6.40 -18.50 10.65
CA HIS A 187 -6.83 -19.12 11.90
C HIS A 187 -8.35 -19.07 12.01
N THR A 188 -8.91 -19.65 13.07
CA THR A 188 -10.35 -19.53 13.33
C THR A 188 -10.69 -18.10 13.73
N TRP A 189 -11.51 -17.42 12.93
CA TRP A 189 -11.91 -16.04 13.14
C TRP A 189 -12.81 -15.88 14.35
N THR A 190 -12.58 -14.82 15.11
CA THR A 190 -13.37 -14.43 16.28
C THR A 190 -13.98 -13.05 16.07
N GLY A 191 -14.88 -12.64 16.96
CA GLY A 191 -15.46 -11.29 16.90
C GLY A 191 -14.42 -10.17 16.97
N SER A 192 -13.29 -10.39 17.69
CA SER A 192 -12.20 -9.42 17.78
C SER A 192 -11.48 -9.20 16.44
N ASP A 193 -11.33 -10.24 15.61
CA ASP A 193 -10.69 -10.13 14.30
C ASP A 193 -11.52 -9.25 13.34
N PHE A 194 -12.85 -9.33 13.45
CA PHE A 194 -13.75 -8.48 12.65
C PHE A 194 -13.87 -7.04 13.16
N ALA A 195 -13.52 -6.82 14.44
CA ALA A 195 -13.52 -5.49 15.06
C ALA A 195 -12.22 -4.71 14.82
N ASP A 196 -11.17 -5.35 14.28
CA ASP A 196 -9.88 -4.73 14.02
C ASP A 196 -9.97 -3.64 12.94
N VAL A 197 -8.99 -2.74 12.93
CA VAL A 197 -8.83 -1.66 11.95
C VAL A 197 -8.32 -2.17 10.60
N THR A 198 -7.89 -3.42 10.53
CA THR A 198 -7.44 -4.14 9.34
C THR A 198 -8.38 -5.32 9.10
N SER A 199 -8.64 -5.65 7.84
CA SER A 199 -9.42 -6.83 7.50
C SER A 199 -8.68 -8.13 7.87
N PRO A 200 -9.43 -9.21 8.18
CA PRO A 200 -8.86 -10.55 8.36
C PRO A 200 -7.97 -10.98 7.18
N GLU A 201 -6.95 -11.81 7.43
CA GLU A 201 -5.97 -12.23 6.42
C GLU A 201 -6.60 -12.86 5.18
N GLU A 202 -7.70 -13.61 5.34
CA GLU A 202 -8.40 -14.19 4.18
C GLU A 202 -9.02 -13.11 3.29
N GLN A 203 -9.59 -12.06 3.85
CA GLN A 203 -10.09 -10.93 3.09
C GLN A 203 -8.97 -10.17 2.41
N ARG A 204 -7.84 -9.97 3.10
CA ARG A 204 -6.62 -9.35 2.57
C ARG A 204 -6.08 -10.16 1.39
N TYR A 205 -6.04 -11.49 1.51
CA TYR A 205 -5.69 -12.42 0.43
C TYR A 205 -6.48 -12.12 -0.85
N TYR A 206 -7.81 -12.12 -0.78
CA TYR A 206 -8.64 -11.83 -1.96
C TYR A 206 -8.50 -10.39 -2.45
N ASN A 207 -8.26 -9.44 -1.59
CA ASN A 207 -8.02 -8.05 -1.98
C ASN A 207 -6.75 -7.90 -2.83
N TYR A 208 -5.63 -8.52 -2.41
CA TYR A 208 -4.39 -8.52 -3.20
C TYR A 208 -4.56 -9.20 -4.56
N LEU A 209 -5.18 -10.37 -4.60
CA LEU A 209 -5.48 -11.07 -5.87
C LEU A 209 -6.36 -10.21 -6.79
N CYS A 210 -7.35 -9.52 -6.23
CA CYS A 210 -8.26 -8.68 -7.01
C CYS A 210 -7.55 -7.45 -7.59
N ILE A 211 -6.72 -6.75 -6.81
CA ILE A 211 -5.96 -5.61 -7.31
C ILE A 211 -4.96 -6.06 -8.40
N ALA A 212 -4.30 -7.20 -8.20
CA ALA A 212 -3.38 -7.78 -9.16
C ALA A 212 -4.09 -8.14 -10.49
N TYR A 213 -5.18 -8.88 -10.41
CA TYR A 213 -5.99 -9.25 -11.58
C TYR A 213 -6.58 -8.03 -12.31
N GLY A 214 -7.05 -7.02 -11.55
CA GLY A 214 -7.60 -5.80 -12.12
C GLY A 214 -6.57 -4.94 -12.85
N GLY A 215 -5.32 -4.91 -12.38
CA GLY A 215 -4.24 -4.08 -12.91
C GLY A 215 -3.37 -4.75 -13.98
N ALA A 216 -3.21 -6.08 -13.90
CA ALA A 216 -2.37 -6.84 -14.82
C ALA A 216 -3.05 -8.16 -15.24
N ARG A 217 -4.23 -8.02 -15.85
CA ARG A 217 -5.10 -9.16 -16.16
C ARG A 217 -4.41 -10.31 -16.89
N LYS A 218 -3.55 -10.01 -17.87
CA LYS A 218 -2.82 -11.04 -18.62
C LYS A 218 -1.95 -11.90 -17.72
N SER A 219 -1.16 -11.27 -16.87
CA SER A 219 -0.19 -11.93 -15.99
C SER A 219 -0.85 -12.70 -14.85
N PHE A 220 -2.08 -12.29 -14.47
CA PHE A 220 -2.85 -12.92 -13.38
C PHE A 220 -4.09 -13.68 -13.87
N ASP A 221 -4.19 -13.97 -15.17
CA ASP A 221 -5.35 -14.66 -15.77
C ASP A 221 -5.57 -16.07 -15.18
N PHE A 222 -4.50 -16.74 -14.78
CA PHE A 222 -4.53 -18.05 -14.13
C PHE A 222 -5.31 -18.08 -12.81
N LEU A 223 -5.57 -16.93 -12.19
CA LEU A 223 -6.36 -16.84 -10.97
C LEU A 223 -7.86 -17.13 -11.22
N VAL A 224 -8.32 -16.91 -12.44
CA VAL A 224 -9.75 -17.00 -12.83
C VAL A 224 -9.96 -18.06 -13.89
N ASN A 225 -9.13 -18.09 -14.92
CA ASN A 225 -9.22 -19.01 -16.04
C ASN A 225 -8.44 -20.29 -15.73
N VAL A 226 -9.13 -21.23 -15.08
CA VAL A 226 -8.58 -22.54 -14.69
C VAL A 226 -9.14 -23.66 -15.57
N PRO A 227 -8.46 -24.82 -15.68
CA PRO A 227 -8.96 -25.98 -16.39
C PRO A 227 -10.36 -26.39 -15.92
N LYS A 228 -11.15 -26.97 -16.87
CA LYS A 228 -12.51 -27.44 -16.56
C LYS A 228 -12.48 -28.43 -15.39
N GLY A 229 -13.34 -28.17 -14.40
CA GLY A 229 -13.45 -28.98 -13.19
C GLY A 229 -12.59 -28.52 -12.00
N GLN A 230 -11.76 -27.50 -12.20
CA GLN A 230 -11.02 -26.84 -11.10
C GLN A 230 -11.77 -25.61 -10.61
N GLN A 231 -11.58 -25.28 -9.34
CA GLN A 231 -12.09 -24.03 -8.75
C GLN A 231 -11.07 -22.90 -8.97
N PRO A 232 -11.50 -21.72 -9.45
CA PRO A 232 -10.61 -20.58 -9.60
C PRO A 232 -10.16 -20.08 -8.22
N THR A 233 -8.88 -19.69 -8.13
CA THR A 233 -8.29 -19.08 -6.92
C THR A 233 -8.99 -17.77 -6.57
N LEU A 234 -9.30 -16.95 -7.58
CA LEU A 234 -10.14 -15.75 -7.43
C LEU A 234 -11.55 -16.06 -7.97
N PRO A 235 -12.60 -16.11 -7.12
CA PRO A 235 -13.95 -16.39 -7.56
C PRO A 235 -14.40 -15.43 -8.67
N VAL A 236 -15.06 -15.96 -9.71
CA VAL A 236 -15.52 -15.17 -10.86
C VAL A 236 -16.40 -13.99 -10.44
N ALA A 237 -17.29 -14.19 -9.47
CA ALA A 237 -18.13 -13.13 -8.91
C ALA A 237 -17.34 -11.99 -8.26
N ARG A 238 -16.12 -12.28 -7.75
CA ARG A 238 -15.20 -11.28 -7.22
C ARG A 238 -14.42 -10.61 -8.35
N ALA A 239 -13.94 -11.40 -9.32
CA ALA A 239 -13.08 -10.96 -10.42
C ALA A 239 -13.71 -9.86 -11.30
N VAL A 240 -15.03 -9.90 -11.51
CA VAL A 240 -15.74 -8.90 -12.34
C VAL A 240 -15.65 -7.47 -11.80
N ARG A 241 -15.33 -7.29 -10.52
CA ARG A 241 -15.20 -5.97 -9.88
C ARG A 241 -13.76 -5.45 -9.83
N CYS A 242 -12.80 -6.32 -10.05
CA CYS A 242 -11.39 -6.03 -9.77
C CYS A 242 -10.80 -4.90 -10.63
N ALA A 243 -11.18 -4.82 -11.91
CA ALA A 243 -10.74 -3.71 -12.76
C ALA A 243 -11.23 -2.34 -12.25
N GLY A 244 -12.47 -2.27 -11.75
CA GLY A 244 -13.00 -1.05 -11.14
C GLY A 244 -12.29 -0.67 -9.84
N GLU A 245 -12.00 -1.66 -8.98
CA GLU A 245 -11.26 -1.42 -7.73
C GLU A 245 -9.83 -0.96 -8.01
N HIS A 246 -9.13 -1.60 -8.92
CA HIS A 246 -7.80 -1.17 -9.35
C HIS A 246 -7.83 0.27 -9.90
N TYR A 247 -8.79 0.58 -10.78
CA TYR A 247 -8.94 1.94 -11.34
C TYR A 247 -9.12 2.99 -10.23
N GLN A 248 -9.96 2.74 -9.23
CA GLN A 248 -10.19 3.67 -8.13
C GLN A 248 -8.91 3.97 -7.33
N ILE A 249 -8.11 2.93 -7.03
CA ILE A 249 -6.87 3.08 -6.30
C ILE A 249 -5.84 3.81 -7.15
N GLN A 250 -5.73 3.42 -8.42
CA GLN A 250 -4.85 4.07 -9.39
C GLN A 250 -5.17 5.57 -9.52
N HIS A 251 -6.45 5.90 -9.65
CA HIS A 251 -6.91 7.29 -9.75
C HIS A 251 -6.59 8.08 -8.46
N ALA A 252 -6.84 7.51 -7.29
CA ALA A 252 -6.49 8.14 -6.01
C ALA A 252 -4.97 8.36 -5.88
N PHE A 253 -4.15 7.38 -6.28
CA PHE A 253 -2.70 7.49 -6.33
C PHE A 253 -2.25 8.63 -7.26
N ASP A 254 -2.80 8.69 -8.46
CA ASP A 254 -2.43 9.69 -9.46
C ASP A 254 -2.79 11.11 -9.00
N LEU A 255 -3.88 11.27 -8.28
CA LEU A 255 -4.30 12.56 -7.74
C LEU A 255 -3.54 12.99 -6.48
N ARG A 256 -3.19 12.06 -5.59
CA ARG A 256 -2.73 12.38 -4.23
C ARG A 256 -1.26 12.11 -3.98
N ILE A 257 -0.65 11.17 -4.70
CA ILE A 257 0.73 10.75 -4.47
C ILE A 257 1.63 11.13 -5.65
N MET A 258 1.17 10.92 -6.89
CA MET A 258 1.97 11.24 -8.10
C MET A 258 2.49 12.67 -8.18
N PRO A 259 1.79 13.72 -7.69
CA PRO A 259 2.36 15.08 -7.65
C PRO A 259 3.65 15.21 -6.83
N TYR A 260 3.89 14.26 -5.93
CA TYR A 260 5.09 14.19 -5.10
C TYR A 260 6.14 13.18 -5.61
N VAL A 261 5.94 12.58 -6.78
CA VAL A 261 6.84 11.58 -7.36
C VAL A 261 7.71 12.21 -8.44
N ASP A 262 9.01 12.07 -8.29
CA ASP A 262 10.00 12.38 -9.33
C ASP A 262 10.00 11.25 -10.37
N ALA A 263 9.54 11.56 -11.59
CA ALA A 263 9.37 10.58 -12.65
C ALA A 263 10.71 9.98 -13.13
N ASP A 264 11.77 10.78 -13.19
CA ASP A 264 13.08 10.33 -13.68
C ASP A 264 13.75 9.37 -12.66
N LEU A 265 13.64 9.68 -11.37
CA LEU A 265 14.10 8.78 -10.31
C LEU A 265 13.26 7.51 -10.23
N MET A 266 11.94 7.59 -10.47
CA MET A 266 11.08 6.41 -10.49
C MET A 266 11.51 5.40 -11.57
N VAL A 267 11.92 5.85 -12.75
CA VAL A 267 12.44 4.96 -13.80
C VAL A 267 13.69 4.22 -13.32
N LYS A 268 14.61 4.91 -12.64
CA LYS A 268 15.83 4.30 -12.09
C LYS A 268 15.52 3.26 -11.01
N VAL A 269 14.62 3.60 -10.09
CA VAL A 269 14.23 2.73 -8.97
C VAL A 269 13.52 1.46 -9.46
N ARG A 270 12.73 1.54 -10.54
CA ARG A 270 12.09 0.35 -11.15
C ARG A 270 13.08 -0.69 -11.67
N SER A 271 14.29 -0.29 -12.03
CA SER A 271 15.33 -1.23 -12.48
C SER A 271 16.07 -1.91 -11.33
N MET A 272 15.81 -1.53 -10.07
CA MET A 272 16.44 -2.15 -8.90
C MET A 272 15.76 -3.48 -8.56
N ASN A 273 16.58 -4.49 -8.24
CA ASN A 273 16.12 -5.78 -7.71
C ASN A 273 15.93 -5.66 -6.18
N TRP A 274 14.96 -4.85 -5.78
CA TRP A 274 14.74 -4.49 -4.39
C TRP A 274 14.28 -5.68 -3.55
N LEU A 275 14.94 -5.90 -2.40
CA LEU A 275 14.64 -6.89 -1.34
C LEU A 275 14.42 -8.35 -1.81
N LEU A 276 14.64 -8.64 -3.08
CA LEU A 276 14.57 -10.02 -3.55
C LEU A 276 15.89 -10.72 -3.22
N PRO A 277 15.86 -11.88 -2.54
CA PRO A 277 17.03 -12.72 -2.39
C PRO A 277 17.67 -13.06 -3.74
N ALA A 278 19.01 -13.20 -3.75
CA ALA A 278 19.75 -13.46 -4.97
C ALA A 278 19.33 -14.76 -5.70
N ASP A 279 18.79 -15.72 -4.94
CA ASP A 279 18.28 -17.01 -5.38
C ASP A 279 16.84 -16.96 -5.96
N ILE A 280 16.17 -15.81 -5.90
CA ILE A 280 14.84 -15.58 -6.51
C ILE A 280 14.95 -14.73 -7.79
N LYS A 281 16.16 -14.49 -8.28
CA LYS A 281 16.43 -13.76 -9.52
C LYS A 281 16.08 -14.56 -10.76
#